data_dacdd4ba63f5ae3fe42aebbc97860b47
#
_entry.id   dacdd4ba63f5ae3fe42aebbc97860b47
#
_cell.length_a   1.000
_cell.length_b   1.000
_cell.length_c   1.000
_cell.angle_alpha   90.00
_cell.angle_beta   90.00
_cell.angle_gamma   90.00
#
_symmetry.space_group_name_H-M   'P 1'
#
loop_
_entity.id
_entity.type
_entity.pdbx_description
1 polymer ?
#
loop_
_entity_poly.entity_id
_entity_poly.type
_entity_poly.pdbx_seq_one_letter_code
_entity_poly.pdbx_strand_id
1 'polypeptide(L)'
;MASYIKDKTEIMVRLRKLEGQLKGIQRMVDAEKYCVDVLNQLSAVVGATQKVANIILKDHIQGCIRDALIHDEGADDHVNELLAVIERFTARK
;
A
#
# COMPACT_ATOMS: atom_id res chain seq x y z
N MET A 1 -6.70 16.99 -0.59
CA MET A 1 -6.48 16.52 -1.95
C MET A 1 -5.53 15.34 -1.94
N ALA A 2 -5.79 14.33 -2.75
CA ALA A 2 -4.96 13.12 -2.77
C ALA A 2 -3.72 13.35 -3.63
N SER A 3 -2.55 13.28 -3.01
CA SER A 3 -1.26 13.50 -3.69
C SER A 3 -0.89 12.38 -4.66
N TYR A 4 -1.48 11.20 -4.52
CA TYR A 4 -1.17 10.05 -5.38
C TYR A 4 -1.84 10.10 -6.74
N ILE A 5 -2.64 11.12 -7.04
CA ILE A 5 -3.39 11.24 -8.30
C ILE A 5 -2.47 11.15 -9.51
N LYS A 6 -1.26 11.69 -9.44
CA LYS A 6 -0.28 11.63 -10.54
C LYS A 6 0.11 10.20 -10.89
N ASP A 7 0.03 9.27 -9.93
CA ASP A 7 0.36 7.87 -10.12
C ASP A 7 -0.87 6.96 -10.14
N LYS A 8 -2.06 7.56 -10.24
CA LYS A 8 -3.32 6.83 -10.16
C LYS A 8 -3.39 5.65 -11.14
N THR A 9 -2.97 5.84 -12.39
CA THR A 9 -3.01 4.79 -13.39
C THR A 9 -2.13 3.61 -13.00
N GLU A 10 -0.90 3.88 -12.57
CA GLU A 10 0.01 2.83 -12.11
C GLU A 10 -0.54 2.10 -10.90
N ILE A 11 -1.06 2.85 -9.93
CA ILE A 11 -1.66 2.28 -8.72
C ILE A 11 -2.83 1.35 -9.08
N MET A 12 -3.71 1.79 -9.97
CA MET A 12 -4.86 0.98 -10.39
C MET A 12 -4.44 -0.30 -11.10
N VAL A 13 -3.41 -0.23 -11.96
CA VAL A 13 -2.87 -1.43 -12.63
C VAL A 13 -2.36 -2.43 -11.59
N ARG A 14 -1.61 -1.96 -10.61
CA ARG A 14 -1.08 -2.82 -9.54
C ARG A 14 -2.18 -3.43 -8.68
N LEU A 15 -3.21 -2.64 -8.36
CA LEU A 15 -4.35 -3.13 -7.56
C LEU A 15 -5.15 -4.19 -8.32
N ARG A 16 -5.37 -4.01 -9.62
CA ARG A 16 -6.06 -5.02 -10.45
C ARG A 16 -5.26 -6.32 -10.52
N LYS A 17 -3.94 -6.21 -10.58
CA LYS A 17 -3.07 -7.39 -10.55
C LYS A 17 -3.19 -8.12 -9.20
N LEU A 18 -3.21 -7.37 -8.10
CA LEU A 18 -3.44 -7.93 -6.76
C LEU A 18 -4.79 -8.63 -6.66
N GLU A 19 -5.83 -8.02 -7.21
CA GLU A 19 -7.16 -8.62 -7.25
C GLU A 19 -7.13 -9.98 -7.95
N GLY A 20 -6.44 -10.06 -9.10
CA GLY A 20 -6.27 -11.32 -9.82
C GLY A 20 -5.49 -12.34 -9.03
N GLN A 21 -4.44 -11.92 -8.33
CA GLN A 21 -3.64 -12.81 -7.47
C GLN A 21 -4.48 -13.38 -6.33
N LEU A 22 -5.33 -12.54 -5.71
CA LEU A 22 -6.22 -13.01 -4.63
C LEU A 22 -7.24 -14.02 -5.16
N LYS A 23 -7.79 -13.80 -6.33
CA LYS A 23 -8.70 -14.77 -6.97
C LYS A 23 -7.99 -16.10 -7.24
N GLY A 24 -6.71 -16.03 -7.66
CA GLY A 24 -5.89 -17.22 -7.87
C GLY A 24 -5.67 -17.98 -6.58
N ILE A 25 -5.43 -17.29 -5.48
CA ILE A 25 -5.25 -17.91 -4.16
C ILE A 25 -6.55 -18.56 -3.69
N GLN A 26 -7.70 -17.93 -3.92
CA GLN A 26 -8.99 -18.52 -3.61
C GLN A 26 -9.18 -19.87 -4.33
N ARG A 27 -8.80 -19.92 -5.61
CA ARG A 27 -8.85 -21.18 -6.38
C ARG A 27 -7.91 -22.22 -5.81
N MET A 28 -6.72 -21.83 -5.35
CA MET A 28 -5.77 -22.74 -4.74
C MET A 28 -6.34 -23.34 -3.45
N VAL A 29 -6.94 -22.52 -2.61
CA VAL A 29 -7.54 -22.97 -1.36
C VAL A 29 -8.73 -23.89 -1.65
N ASP A 30 -9.56 -23.54 -2.60
CA ASP A 30 -10.71 -24.35 -3.02
C ASP A 30 -10.26 -25.72 -3.53
N ALA A 31 -9.15 -25.77 -4.26
CA ALA A 31 -8.56 -26.99 -4.79
C ALA A 31 -7.67 -27.73 -3.77
N GLU A 32 -7.63 -27.24 -2.54
CA GLU A 32 -6.87 -27.85 -1.44
C GLU A 32 -5.38 -28.04 -1.78
N LYS A 33 -4.79 -27.01 -2.41
CA LYS A 33 -3.37 -27.03 -2.75
C LYS A 33 -2.51 -27.04 -1.49
N TYR A 34 -1.26 -27.48 -1.65
CA TYR A 34 -0.30 -27.57 -0.57
C TYR A 34 -0.13 -26.24 0.15
N CYS A 35 -0.16 -26.25 1.48
CA CYS A 35 -0.19 -25.02 2.29
C CYS A 35 1.02 -24.11 2.05
N VAL A 36 2.22 -24.65 1.82
CA VAL A 36 3.41 -23.82 1.57
C VAL A 36 3.26 -23.05 0.26
N ASP A 37 2.67 -23.66 -0.76
CA ASP A 37 2.43 -22.98 -2.03
C ASP A 37 1.45 -21.83 -1.86
N VAL A 38 0.40 -22.03 -1.08
CA VAL A 38 -0.58 -20.97 -0.77
C VAL A 38 0.09 -19.84 0.01
N LEU A 39 0.90 -20.19 1.01
CA LEU A 39 1.63 -19.20 1.81
C LEU A 39 2.60 -18.38 0.97
N ASN A 40 3.28 -19.02 0.02
CA ASN A 40 4.19 -18.31 -0.89
C ASN A 40 3.42 -17.29 -1.75
N GLN A 41 2.25 -17.64 -2.22
CA GLN A 41 1.41 -16.73 -2.99
C GLN A 41 0.91 -15.56 -2.13
N LEU A 42 0.53 -15.83 -0.88
CA LEU A 42 0.14 -14.78 0.05
C LEU A 42 1.30 -13.83 0.37
N SER A 43 2.51 -14.37 0.50
CA SER A 43 3.71 -13.55 0.71
C SER A 43 3.93 -12.59 -0.47
N ALA A 44 3.71 -13.07 -1.69
CA ALA A 44 3.81 -12.22 -2.89
C ALA A 44 2.78 -11.10 -2.86
N VAL A 45 1.55 -11.38 -2.41
CA VAL A 45 0.49 -10.37 -2.28
C VAL A 45 0.88 -9.31 -1.24
N VAL A 46 1.46 -9.73 -0.11
CA VAL A 46 1.94 -8.80 0.92
C VAL A 46 2.98 -7.85 0.32
N GLY A 47 3.97 -8.38 -0.39
CA GLY A 47 5.02 -7.56 -1.01
C GLY A 47 4.46 -6.60 -2.05
N ALA A 48 3.53 -7.06 -2.89
CA ALA A 48 2.90 -6.21 -3.90
C ALA A 48 2.05 -5.12 -3.27
N THR A 49 1.36 -5.43 -2.16
CA THR A 49 0.57 -4.45 -1.41
C THR A 49 1.47 -3.37 -0.80
N GLN A 50 2.61 -3.78 -0.24
CA GLN A 50 3.59 -2.82 0.29
C GLN A 50 4.12 -1.89 -0.79
N LYS A 51 4.31 -2.39 -2.00
CA LYS A 51 4.76 -1.56 -3.12
C LYS A 51 3.75 -0.45 -3.43
N VAL A 52 2.46 -0.79 -3.46
CA VAL A 52 1.40 0.21 -3.67
C VAL A 52 1.39 1.21 -2.51
N ALA A 53 1.48 0.73 -1.28
CA ALA A 53 1.52 1.59 -0.11
C ALA A 53 2.70 2.56 -0.16
N ASN A 54 3.88 2.09 -0.60
CA ASN A 54 5.06 2.93 -0.72
C ASN A 54 4.90 4.03 -1.77
N ILE A 55 4.24 3.73 -2.89
CA ILE A 55 3.97 4.74 -3.92
C ILE A 55 3.07 5.85 -3.34
N ILE A 56 1.99 5.45 -2.67
CA ILE A 56 1.05 6.41 -2.08
C ILE A 56 1.74 7.22 -0.97
N LEU A 57 2.52 6.56 -0.13
CA LEU A 57 3.25 7.20 0.96
C LEU A 57 4.24 8.25 0.43
N LYS A 58 5.01 7.88 -0.58
CA LYS A 58 5.97 8.79 -1.22
C LYS A 58 5.24 10.01 -1.77
N ASP A 59 4.15 9.81 -2.48
CA ASP A 59 3.39 10.91 -3.06
C ASP A 59 2.78 11.81 -1.98
N HIS A 60 2.34 11.22 -0.89
CA HIS A 60 1.79 11.97 0.24
C HIS A 60 2.85 12.86 0.88
N ILE A 61 4.05 12.34 1.08
CA ILE A 61 5.17 13.13 1.63
C ILE A 61 5.55 14.26 0.69
N GLN A 62 5.66 13.97 -0.61
CA GLN A 62 6.07 14.97 -1.60
C GLN A 62 5.00 16.04 -1.86
N GLY A 63 3.74 15.70 -1.70
CA GLY A 63 2.64 16.60 -1.97
C GLY A 63 2.02 17.21 -0.72
N CYS A 64 1.15 16.45 -0.04
CA CYS A 64 0.32 17.00 1.05
C CYS A 64 1.13 17.55 2.21
N ILE A 65 2.16 16.82 2.66
CA ILE A 65 2.96 17.26 3.81
C ILE A 65 3.84 18.44 3.43
N ARG A 66 4.45 18.37 2.26
CA ARG A 66 5.27 19.46 1.77
C ARG A 66 4.48 20.77 1.66
N ASP A 67 3.26 20.69 1.12
CA ASP A 67 2.39 21.85 1.02
C ASP A 67 2.03 22.39 2.39
N ALA A 68 1.72 21.52 3.35
CA ALA A 68 1.43 21.93 4.72
C ALA A 68 2.62 22.64 5.38
N LEU A 69 3.84 22.14 5.15
CA LEU A 69 5.06 22.76 5.67
C LEU A 69 5.30 24.14 5.07
N ILE A 70 5.09 24.27 3.76
CA ILE A 70 5.29 25.55 3.06
C ILE A 70 4.28 26.60 3.55
N HIS A 71 3.04 26.19 3.75
CA HIS A 71 1.96 27.10 4.16
C HIS A 71 1.77 27.19 5.67
N ASP A 72 2.56 26.43 6.43
CA ASP A 72 2.48 26.37 7.89
C ASP A 72 1.05 26.04 8.38
N GLU A 73 0.37 25.14 7.67
CA GLU A 73 -1.01 24.73 7.94
C GLU A 73 -1.08 23.29 8.40
N GLY A 74 -1.09 23.07 9.72
CA GLY A 74 -1.28 21.73 10.28
C GLY A 74 -0.15 20.77 9.99
N ALA A 75 1.07 21.25 9.79
CA ALA A 75 2.22 20.40 9.47
C ALA A 75 2.47 19.35 10.53
N ASP A 76 2.37 19.69 11.82
CA ASP A 76 2.58 18.75 12.92
C ASP A 76 1.54 17.64 12.92
N ASP A 77 0.28 17.98 12.64
CA ASP A 77 -0.80 17.00 12.56
C ASP A 77 -0.59 16.02 11.42
N HIS A 78 -0.16 16.52 10.25
CA HIS A 78 0.13 15.69 9.09
C HIS A 78 1.30 14.75 9.36
N VAL A 79 2.36 15.24 9.99
CA VAL A 79 3.53 14.42 10.34
C VAL A 79 3.14 13.36 11.35
N ASN A 80 2.39 13.70 12.39
CA ASN A 80 1.96 12.74 13.41
C ASN A 80 1.05 11.66 12.82
N GLU A 81 0.12 12.04 11.94
CA GLU A 81 -0.75 11.11 11.23
C GLU A 81 0.08 10.13 10.39
N LEU A 82 1.07 10.64 9.66
CA LEU A 82 1.94 9.83 8.82
C LEU A 82 2.76 8.84 9.65
N LEU A 83 3.32 9.30 10.77
CA LEU A 83 4.08 8.44 11.67
C LEU A 83 3.22 7.29 12.19
N ALA A 84 1.97 7.55 12.53
CA ALA A 84 1.04 6.50 12.98
C ALA A 84 0.77 5.47 11.88
N VAL A 85 0.63 5.92 10.63
CA VAL A 85 0.43 5.02 9.49
C VAL A 85 1.67 4.15 9.25
N ILE A 86 2.85 4.77 9.24
CA ILE A 86 4.11 4.06 9.05
C ILE A 86 4.28 2.99 10.14
N GLU A 87 4.00 3.35 11.38
CA GLU A 87 4.09 2.43 12.50
C GLU A 87 3.22 1.20 12.31
N ARG A 88 1.99 1.39 11.82
CA ARG A 88 1.09 0.27 11.52
C ARG A 88 1.64 -0.67 10.46
N PHE A 89 2.27 -0.12 9.41
CA PHE A 89 2.85 -0.94 8.34
C PHE A 89 4.11 -1.66 8.78
N THR A 90 4.92 -1.07 9.65
CA THR A 90 6.20 -1.66 10.08
C THR A 90 6.07 -2.58 11.28
N ALA A 91 4.99 -2.51 12.05
CA ALA A 91 4.75 -3.35 13.21
C ALA A 91 4.39 -4.79 12.86
N ARG A 92 4.22 -5.09 11.59
CA ARG A 92 3.84 -6.43 11.12
C ARG A 92 5.06 -7.31 10.95
N LYS A 93 5.28 -8.15 11.91
CA LYS A 93 6.32 -9.17 11.79
C LYS A 93 5.81 -10.50 12.31
#